data_79bf7bbccdc8168befd500febae31c7e
#
_entry.id   79bf7bbccdc8168befd500febae31c7e
#
_cell.length_a   1.000
_cell.length_b   1.000
_cell.length_c   1.000
_cell.angle_alpha   90.00
_cell.angle_beta   90.00
_cell.angle_gamma   90.00
#
_symmetry.space_group_name_H-M   'P 1'
#
loop_
_entity.id
_entity.type
_entity.pdbx_description
1 polymer ?
#
loop_
_entity_poly.entity_id
_entity_poly.type
_entity_poly.pdbx_seq_one_letter_code
_entity_poly.pdbx_strand_id
1 'polypeptide(L)'
;IDGDGRDNLINKYPFFAASIIPADTYNNEEDVESVFVYNIMLVNKDLSNDMVYDMMDCIFNDIGSIKASHNTADQNIDVTFGVDDVKIPLHDGAAKWWQDHGYDTPQN
;
A
#
# COMPACT_ATOMS: atom_id res chain seq x y z
N ILE A 1 -2.15 9.24 17.88
CA ILE A 1 -2.41 10.60 17.36
C ILE A 1 -3.79 10.60 16.76
N ASP A 2 -4.66 11.43 17.28
CA ASP A 2 -6.07 11.52 16.90
C ASP A 2 -6.51 12.97 16.62
N GLY A 3 -7.77 13.13 16.23
CA GLY A 3 -8.44 14.42 16.07
C GLY A 3 -7.67 15.40 15.19
N ASP A 4 -7.72 16.68 15.57
CA ASP A 4 -7.08 17.77 14.82
C ASP A 4 -5.55 17.60 14.69
N GLY A 5 -4.90 16.96 15.66
CA GLY A 5 -3.48 16.67 15.62
C GLY A 5 -3.13 15.70 14.49
N ARG A 6 -3.93 14.66 14.32
CA ARG A 6 -3.81 13.68 13.22
C ARG A 6 -4.06 14.37 11.87
N ASP A 7 -5.13 15.13 11.76
CA ASP A 7 -5.51 15.78 10.52
C ASP A 7 -4.46 16.81 10.08
N ASN A 8 -3.93 17.58 11.01
CA ASN A 8 -2.83 18.52 10.74
C ASN A 8 -1.54 17.80 10.29
N LEU A 9 -1.23 16.65 10.89
CA LEU A 9 -0.08 15.85 10.49
C LEU A 9 -0.22 15.34 9.05
N ILE A 10 -1.37 14.77 8.70
CA ILE A 10 -1.65 14.24 7.36
C ILE A 10 -1.64 15.38 6.33
N ASN A 11 -2.24 16.52 6.64
CA ASN A 11 -2.24 17.68 5.75
C ASN A 11 -0.84 18.23 5.49
N LYS A 12 0.00 18.25 6.50
CA LYS A 12 1.37 18.76 6.39
C LYS A 12 2.33 17.75 5.74
N TYR A 13 2.11 16.48 5.99
CA TYR A 13 2.98 15.39 5.52
C TYR A 13 2.12 14.32 4.84
N PRO A 14 1.83 14.46 3.54
CA PRO A 14 0.85 13.62 2.83
C PRO A 14 1.26 12.17 2.61
N PHE A 15 2.44 11.75 3.09
CA PHE A 15 2.83 10.35 3.11
C PHE A 15 2.28 9.59 4.33
N PHE A 16 1.72 10.29 5.32
CA PHE A 16 0.91 9.66 6.36
C PHE A 16 -0.53 9.47 5.89
N ALA A 17 -1.14 8.38 6.29
CA ALA A 17 -2.56 8.12 6.09
C ALA A 17 -3.26 7.88 7.43
N ALA A 18 -4.55 8.20 7.47
CA ALA A 18 -5.36 7.92 8.66
C ALA A 18 -5.53 6.41 8.84
N SER A 19 -5.46 5.97 10.08
CA SER A 19 -5.62 4.56 10.44
C SER A 19 -6.41 4.43 11.74
N ILE A 20 -6.90 3.23 11.95
CA ILE A 20 -7.51 2.80 13.21
C ILE A 20 -6.76 1.55 13.65
N ILE A 21 -6.28 1.55 14.89
CA ILE A 21 -5.76 0.37 15.55
C ILE A 21 -6.95 -0.32 16.22
N PRO A 22 -7.36 -1.51 15.74
CA PRO A 22 -8.51 -2.20 16.32
C PRO A 22 -8.30 -2.54 17.80
N ALA A 23 -9.38 -2.62 18.53
CA ALA A 23 -9.38 -3.15 19.90
C ALA A 23 -8.65 -4.49 19.96
N ASP A 24 -8.05 -4.79 21.08
CA ASP A 24 -7.24 -6.00 21.34
C ASP A 24 -5.93 -6.16 20.55
N THR A 25 -5.61 -5.24 19.63
CA THR A 25 -4.32 -5.32 18.89
C THR A 25 -3.13 -5.24 19.84
N TYR A 26 -3.17 -4.34 20.82
CA TYR A 26 -2.13 -4.15 21.84
C TYR A 26 -2.73 -4.23 23.25
N ASN A 27 -3.74 -5.07 23.46
CA ASN A 27 -4.55 -5.13 24.68
C ASN A 27 -5.27 -3.82 25.00
N ASN A 28 -5.59 -3.04 23.99
CA ASN A 28 -6.41 -1.83 24.10
C ASN A 28 -7.89 -2.23 24.14
N GLU A 29 -8.65 -1.58 25.01
CA GLU A 29 -10.08 -1.90 25.22
C GLU A 29 -10.97 -1.42 24.06
N GLU A 30 -10.55 -0.37 23.35
CA GLU A 30 -11.29 0.25 22.27
C GLU A 30 -10.41 0.46 21.04
N ASP A 31 -11.05 0.70 19.89
CA ASP A 31 -10.37 1.14 18.68
C ASP A 31 -9.65 2.48 18.92
N VAL A 32 -8.43 2.60 18.43
CA VAL A 32 -7.61 3.80 18.62
C VAL A 32 -7.33 4.46 17.27
N GLU A 33 -7.74 5.70 17.10
CA GLU A 33 -7.36 6.50 15.94
C GLU A 33 -5.85 6.75 15.91
N SER A 34 -5.23 6.59 14.74
CA SER A 34 -3.80 6.76 14.55
C SER A 34 -3.49 7.12 13.10
N VAL A 35 -2.22 7.10 12.77
CA VAL A 35 -1.71 7.25 11.41
C VAL A 35 -0.81 6.07 11.06
N PHE A 36 -0.66 5.81 9.76
CA PHE A 36 0.31 4.84 9.26
C PHE A 36 1.03 5.38 8.02
N VAL A 37 2.07 4.70 7.63
CA VAL A 37 2.78 4.92 6.37
C VAL A 37 2.77 3.62 5.58
N TYR A 38 2.67 3.72 4.26
CA TYR A 38 2.76 2.56 3.38
C TYR A 38 4.19 2.08 3.25
N ASN A 39 4.38 0.77 3.26
CA ASN A 39 5.60 0.16 2.74
C ASN A 39 5.50 0.13 1.22
N ILE A 40 6.52 0.61 0.54
CA ILE A 40 6.54 0.74 -0.92
C ILE A 40 7.69 -0.09 -1.47
N MET A 41 7.41 -0.92 -2.47
CA MET A 41 8.45 -1.60 -3.24
C MET A 41 8.98 -0.65 -4.31
N LEU A 42 10.25 -0.31 -4.22
CA LEU A 42 10.93 0.56 -5.16
C LEU A 42 11.68 -0.28 -6.20
N VAL A 43 11.61 0.17 -7.44
CA VAL A 43 12.38 -0.40 -8.56
C VAL A 43 13.13 0.72 -9.28
N ASN A 44 14.23 0.36 -9.95
CA ASN A 44 14.93 1.31 -10.79
C ASN A 44 14.03 1.66 -11.99
N LYS A 45 13.90 2.94 -12.28
CA LYS A 45 13.08 3.45 -13.39
C LYS A 45 13.52 2.93 -14.78
N ASP A 46 14.79 2.54 -14.89
CA ASP A 46 15.38 2.08 -16.16
C ASP A 46 15.20 0.56 -16.39
N LEU A 47 14.55 -0.15 -15.47
CA LEU A 47 14.13 -1.54 -15.74
C LEU A 47 13.12 -1.57 -16.88
N SER A 48 13.14 -2.64 -17.67
CA SER A 48 12.16 -2.79 -18.74
C SER A 48 10.74 -2.92 -18.19
N ASN A 49 9.78 -2.41 -18.95
CA ASN A 49 8.37 -2.52 -18.56
C ASN A 49 7.92 -3.98 -18.42
N ASP A 50 8.39 -4.85 -19.30
CA ASP A 50 8.06 -6.28 -19.26
C ASP A 50 8.59 -6.93 -17.98
N MET A 51 9.82 -6.62 -17.56
CA MET A 51 10.38 -7.15 -16.32
C MET A 51 9.56 -6.73 -15.10
N VAL A 52 9.21 -5.46 -15.00
CA VAL A 52 8.41 -4.96 -13.87
C VAL A 52 6.98 -5.50 -13.91
N TYR A 53 6.40 -5.63 -15.09
CA TYR A 53 5.11 -6.30 -15.27
C TYR A 53 5.14 -7.75 -14.77
N ASP A 54 6.15 -8.51 -15.15
CA ASP A 54 6.34 -9.90 -14.71
C ASP A 54 6.55 -10.00 -13.20
N MET A 55 7.26 -9.03 -12.60
CA MET A 55 7.40 -8.97 -11.13
C MET A 55 6.05 -8.78 -10.44
N MET A 56 5.19 -7.91 -10.97
CA MET A 56 3.83 -7.71 -10.46
C MET A 56 3.00 -8.99 -10.58
N ASP A 57 3.10 -9.66 -11.72
CA ASP A 57 2.41 -10.93 -11.96
C ASP A 57 2.86 -12.02 -10.97
N CYS A 58 4.16 -12.15 -10.74
CA CYS A 58 4.69 -13.10 -9.76
C CYS A 58 4.18 -12.83 -8.34
N ILE A 59 4.12 -11.57 -7.93
CA ILE A 59 3.67 -11.19 -6.58
C ILE A 59 2.19 -11.50 -6.42
N PHE A 60 1.35 -11.04 -7.34
CA PHE A 60 -0.11 -11.11 -7.16
C PHE A 60 -0.71 -12.46 -7.58
N ASN A 61 -0.08 -13.22 -8.45
CA ASN A 61 -0.51 -14.59 -8.75
C ASN A 61 -0.27 -15.55 -7.59
N ASP A 62 0.73 -15.29 -6.75
CA ASP A 62 1.02 -16.09 -5.56
C ASP A 62 0.88 -15.30 -4.25
N ILE A 63 -0.03 -14.34 -4.25
CA ILE A 63 -0.27 -13.48 -3.08
C ILE A 63 -0.64 -14.28 -1.82
N GLY A 64 -1.27 -15.43 -1.98
CA GLY A 64 -1.63 -16.33 -0.89
C GLY A 64 -0.40 -16.83 -0.12
N SER A 65 0.68 -17.19 -0.79
CA SER A 65 1.94 -17.61 -0.16
C SER A 65 2.58 -16.45 0.61
N ILE A 66 2.54 -15.25 0.05
CA ILE A 66 3.08 -14.05 0.71
C ILE A 66 2.26 -13.72 1.96
N LYS A 67 0.93 -13.74 1.88
CA LYS A 67 0.03 -13.52 3.02
C LYS A 67 0.22 -14.55 4.12
N ALA A 68 0.43 -15.81 3.76
CA ALA A 68 0.66 -16.89 4.73
C ALA A 68 2.01 -16.79 5.47
N SER A 69 2.95 -15.99 4.97
CA SER A 69 4.27 -15.84 5.57
C SER A 69 4.27 -15.11 6.93
N HIS A 70 3.29 -14.22 7.14
CA HIS A 70 3.18 -13.45 8.38
C HIS A 70 1.78 -12.86 8.55
N ASN A 71 1.28 -12.77 9.78
CA ASN A 71 -0.04 -12.22 10.08
C ASN A 71 -0.22 -10.78 9.57
N THR A 72 0.82 -9.95 9.68
CA THR A 72 0.79 -8.57 9.17
C THR A 72 0.64 -8.53 7.64
N ALA A 73 1.28 -9.46 6.93
CA ALA A 73 1.14 -9.57 5.49
C ALA A 73 -0.29 -9.95 5.09
N ASP A 74 -0.90 -10.91 5.81
CA ASP A 74 -2.29 -11.30 5.56
C ASP A 74 -3.28 -10.14 5.73
N GLN A 75 -3.06 -9.31 6.73
CA GLN A 75 -3.95 -8.19 7.05
C GLN A 75 -3.72 -6.94 6.18
N ASN A 76 -2.49 -6.72 5.69
CA ASN A 76 -2.09 -5.43 5.13
C ASN A 76 -1.62 -5.49 3.67
N ILE A 77 -1.46 -6.67 3.08
CA ILE A 77 -1.17 -6.79 1.65
C ILE A 77 -2.46 -7.08 0.91
N ASP A 78 -2.92 -6.11 0.13
CA ASP A 78 -4.10 -6.24 -0.70
C ASP A 78 -3.87 -5.56 -2.05
N VAL A 79 -4.36 -6.16 -3.10
CA VAL A 79 -4.24 -5.63 -4.46
C VAL A 79 -4.90 -4.24 -4.58
N THR A 80 -5.97 -3.98 -3.85
CA THR A 80 -6.70 -2.71 -3.90
C THR A 80 -5.91 -1.54 -3.32
N PHE A 81 -5.00 -1.80 -2.37
CA PHE A 81 -4.15 -0.75 -1.80
C PHE A 81 -2.96 -0.39 -2.69
N GLY A 82 -2.59 -1.27 -3.60
CA GLY A 82 -1.33 -1.14 -4.33
C GLY A 82 -1.22 0.06 -5.24
N VAL A 83 -2.34 0.66 -5.62
CA VAL A 83 -2.39 1.86 -6.47
C VAL A 83 -2.95 3.07 -5.76
N ASP A 84 -3.71 2.86 -4.66
CA ASP A 84 -4.26 3.96 -3.88
C ASP A 84 -3.15 4.64 -3.07
N ASP A 85 -3.23 5.93 -2.93
CA ASP A 85 -2.33 6.74 -2.09
C ASP A 85 -0.82 6.60 -2.34
N VAL A 86 -0.39 5.99 -3.44
CA VAL A 86 1.02 5.99 -3.85
C VAL A 86 1.46 7.42 -4.17
N LYS A 87 2.42 7.94 -3.41
CA LYS A 87 2.87 9.33 -3.50
C LYS A 87 4.10 9.53 -4.38
N ILE A 88 4.60 8.47 -4.99
CA ILE A 88 5.69 8.50 -5.96
C ILE A 88 5.18 7.97 -7.30
N PRO A 89 5.79 8.36 -8.44
CA PRO A 89 5.40 7.85 -9.74
C PRO A 89 5.48 6.33 -9.81
N LEU A 90 4.45 5.69 -10.36
CA LEU A 90 4.50 4.27 -10.67
C LEU A 90 5.46 4.03 -11.84
N HIS A 91 6.20 2.92 -11.79
CA HIS A 91 6.90 2.42 -12.97
C HIS A 91 5.88 2.05 -14.06
N ASP A 92 6.17 2.36 -15.33
CA ASP A 92 5.24 2.13 -16.44
C ASP A 92 4.79 0.66 -16.55
N GLY A 93 5.69 -0.29 -16.29
CA GLY A 93 5.35 -1.71 -16.24
C GLY A 93 4.35 -2.06 -15.13
N ALA A 94 4.50 -1.45 -13.95
CA ALA A 94 3.56 -1.62 -12.85
C ALA A 94 2.21 -0.97 -13.17
N ALA A 95 2.21 0.27 -13.69
CA ALA A 95 0.99 0.94 -14.10
C ALA A 95 0.20 0.14 -15.14
N LYS A 96 0.90 -0.43 -16.12
CA LYS A 96 0.28 -1.30 -17.13
C LYS A 96 -0.35 -2.54 -16.50
N TRP A 97 0.34 -3.18 -15.57
CA TRP A 97 -0.21 -4.35 -14.87
C TRP A 97 -1.53 -4.03 -14.15
N TRP A 98 -1.58 -2.91 -13.40
CA TRP A 98 -2.80 -2.47 -12.72
C TRP A 98 -3.94 -2.22 -13.70
N GLN A 99 -3.66 -1.51 -14.80
CA GLN A 99 -4.66 -1.20 -15.83
C GLN A 99 -5.20 -2.46 -16.52
N ASP A 100 -4.33 -3.40 -16.87
CA ASP A 100 -4.72 -4.66 -17.49
C ASP A 100 -5.59 -5.53 -16.56
N HIS A 101 -5.47 -5.33 -15.24
CA HIS A 101 -6.27 -6.01 -14.22
C HIS A 101 -7.49 -5.18 -13.74
N GLY A 102 -7.79 -4.08 -14.39
CA GLY A 102 -9.01 -3.30 -14.16
C GLY A 102 -8.94 -2.28 -13.04
N TYR A 103 -7.73 -1.89 -12.62
CA TYR A 103 -7.52 -0.86 -11.60
C TYR A 103 -7.13 0.47 -12.24
N ASP A 104 -7.73 1.55 -11.76
CA ASP A 104 -7.30 2.89 -12.13
C ASP A 104 -5.94 3.21 -11.50
N THR A 105 -5.07 3.82 -12.25
CA THR A 105 -3.75 4.24 -11.78
C THR A 105 -3.66 5.76 -11.66
N PRO A 106 -2.96 6.29 -10.64
CA PRO A 106 -2.73 7.72 -10.56
C PRO A 106 -1.96 8.21 -11.80
N GLN A 107 -2.27 9.41 -12.23
CA GLN A 107 -1.52 10.08 -13.30
C GLN A 107 -0.14 10.48 -12.79
N ASN A 108 0.89 10.06 -13.47
CA ASN A 108 2.27 10.43 -13.14
C ASN A 108 2.62 11.84 -13.64
#